data_96511cc8d567d776714350dc2cd35a89
#
_entry.id   96511cc8d567d776714350dc2cd35a89
#
_cell.length_a   1.000
_cell.length_b   1.000
_cell.length_c   1.000
_cell.angle_alpha   90.00
_cell.angle_beta   90.00
_cell.angle_gamma   90.00
#
_symmetry.space_group_name_H-M   'P 1'
#
loop_
_entity.id
_entity.type
_entity.pdbx_description
1 polymer ?
#
loop_
_entity_poly.entity_id
_entity_poly.type
_entity_poly.pdbx_seq_one_letter_code
_entity_poly.pdbx_strand_id
1 'polypeptide(L)'
;LDRSSAASDVYKRQAHGYFELTKSLEQFTTAKVLTEVGKQTPLFARFSTVAGGAGSIDTPRDIRGFAVKIYTEEGNWDLVGNNTPVFFIQDAIKFPDIIHAVKMEPDRGFPQAASAHDTFYDFISLNPETLHNYLWAMSDRAIPRSLRMIEGFGIHSYRFINAQGESVFFRYHWRPRLQLQSH
;
A
#
# COMPACT_ATOMS: atom_id res chain seq x y z
N LEU A 1 -10.26 9.50 14.61
CA LEU A 1 -9.43 9.88 13.46
C LEU A 1 -8.25 10.69 14.00
N ASP A 2 -7.08 10.10 13.96
CA ASP A 2 -5.86 10.74 14.39
C ASP A 2 -5.60 11.99 13.51
N ARG A 3 -5.44 13.15 14.15
CA ARG A 3 -5.17 14.41 13.44
C ARG A 3 -3.83 14.40 12.69
N SER A 4 -2.91 13.50 13.03
CA SER A 4 -1.65 13.30 12.31
C SER A 4 -1.88 12.75 10.89
N SER A 5 -2.93 11.99 10.68
CA SER A 5 -3.30 11.49 9.36
C SER A 5 -3.86 12.59 8.45
N ALA A 6 -4.55 13.58 9.02
CA ALA A 6 -5.13 14.69 8.25
C ALA A 6 -4.05 15.63 7.68
N ALA A 7 -2.98 15.90 8.42
CA ALA A 7 -1.87 16.72 7.93
C ALA A 7 -1.07 16.07 6.79
N SER A 8 -1.06 14.73 6.73
CA SER A 8 -0.42 13.99 5.63
C SER A 8 -1.30 13.86 4.38
N ASP A 9 -2.56 14.28 4.44
CA ASP A 9 -3.51 14.14 3.33
C ASP A 9 -3.32 15.16 2.19
N VAL A 10 -2.58 16.23 2.45
CA VAL A 10 -2.35 17.31 1.47
C VAL A 10 -1.59 16.85 0.22
N TYR A 11 -0.81 15.76 0.31
CA TYR A 11 0.05 15.24 -0.77
C TYR A 11 -0.36 13.86 -1.27
N LYS A 12 -1.58 13.44 -0.98
CA LYS A 12 -2.11 12.16 -1.41
C LYS A 12 -3.04 12.34 -2.59
N ARG A 13 -2.92 11.45 -3.56
CA ARG A 13 -3.83 11.40 -4.71
C ARG A 13 -4.94 10.40 -4.42
N GLN A 14 -6.13 10.75 -4.84
CA GLN A 14 -7.36 10.00 -4.57
C GLN A 14 -8.13 9.77 -5.85
N ALA A 15 -8.86 8.67 -5.92
CA ALA A 15 -9.75 8.34 -7.02
C ALA A 15 -11.02 7.68 -6.51
N HIS A 16 -12.17 8.14 -7.00
CA HIS A 16 -13.44 7.45 -6.85
C HIS A 16 -13.68 6.53 -8.05
N GLY A 17 -14.32 5.41 -7.80
CA GLY A 17 -14.65 4.45 -8.83
C GLY A 17 -15.61 3.38 -8.30
N TYR A 18 -15.59 2.23 -8.95
CA TYR A 18 -16.35 1.06 -8.50
C TYR A 18 -15.54 -0.20 -8.67
N PHE A 19 -15.83 -1.17 -7.84
CA PHE A 19 -15.40 -2.54 -7.96
C PHE A 19 -16.50 -3.34 -8.67
N GLU A 20 -16.14 -4.13 -9.65
CA GLU A 20 -17.05 -5.03 -10.36
C GLU A 20 -16.45 -6.43 -10.39
N LEU A 21 -17.16 -7.38 -9.83
CA LEU A 21 -16.73 -8.77 -9.80
C LEU A 21 -16.99 -9.43 -11.17
N THR A 22 -15.97 -10.03 -11.75
CA THR A 22 -16.06 -10.72 -13.05
C THR A 22 -16.22 -12.23 -12.93
N LYS A 23 -15.88 -12.81 -11.78
CA LYS A 23 -16.02 -14.25 -11.49
C LYS A 23 -16.37 -14.46 -10.03
N SER A 24 -17.42 -15.22 -9.74
CA SER A 24 -17.83 -15.53 -8.37
C SER A 24 -16.75 -16.30 -7.62
N LEU A 25 -16.57 -15.93 -6.35
CA LEU A 25 -15.70 -16.60 -5.41
C LEU A 25 -16.50 -17.29 -4.28
N GLU A 26 -17.79 -17.57 -4.47
CA GLU A 26 -18.67 -18.17 -3.47
C GLU A 26 -18.17 -19.50 -2.90
N GLN A 27 -17.42 -20.26 -3.69
CA GLN A 27 -16.77 -21.48 -3.22
C GLN A 27 -15.72 -21.22 -2.12
N PHE A 28 -15.21 -19.99 -1.99
CA PHE A 28 -14.16 -19.63 -1.04
C PHE A 28 -14.63 -18.69 0.05
N THR A 29 -15.68 -17.90 -0.18
CA THR A 29 -16.12 -16.86 0.76
C THR A 29 -17.61 -16.60 0.67
N THR A 30 -18.20 -16.20 1.81
CA THR A 30 -19.61 -15.75 1.91
C THR A 30 -19.76 -14.25 1.66
N ALA A 31 -18.67 -13.48 1.51
CA ALA A 31 -18.72 -12.04 1.35
C ALA A 31 -19.42 -11.65 0.03
N LYS A 32 -20.57 -10.97 0.10
CA LYS A 32 -21.41 -10.65 -1.06
C LYS A 32 -20.69 -9.90 -2.16
N VAL A 33 -19.79 -8.98 -1.81
CA VAL A 33 -18.99 -8.22 -2.79
C VAL A 33 -18.12 -9.12 -3.69
N LEU A 34 -17.84 -10.35 -3.25
CA LEU A 34 -17.05 -11.34 -3.99
C LEU A 34 -17.89 -12.52 -4.51
N THR A 35 -19.21 -12.48 -4.40
CA THR A 35 -20.10 -13.55 -4.89
C THR A 35 -21.03 -13.05 -6.00
N GLU A 36 -21.40 -11.77 -6.03
CA GLU A 36 -22.33 -11.19 -6.98
C GLU A 36 -21.61 -10.65 -8.23
N VAL A 37 -21.60 -11.45 -9.29
CA VAL A 37 -20.95 -11.10 -10.57
C VAL A 37 -21.67 -9.94 -11.25
N GLY A 38 -20.91 -8.96 -11.77
CA GLY A 38 -21.44 -7.81 -12.53
C GLY A 38 -21.98 -6.68 -11.65
N LYS A 39 -22.06 -6.87 -10.33
CA LYS A 39 -22.47 -5.81 -9.42
C LYS A 39 -21.37 -4.78 -9.28
N GLN A 40 -21.72 -3.51 -9.48
CA GLN A 40 -20.82 -2.38 -9.25
C GLN A 40 -20.94 -1.88 -7.81
N THR A 41 -19.87 -2.01 -7.05
CA THR A 41 -19.79 -1.58 -5.65
C THR A 41 -18.90 -0.33 -5.56
N PRO A 42 -19.38 0.80 -5.00
CA PRO A 42 -18.60 2.02 -4.89
C PRO A 42 -17.24 1.77 -4.21
N LEU A 43 -16.21 2.41 -4.74
CA LEU A 43 -14.83 2.24 -4.30
C LEU A 43 -14.12 3.59 -4.25
N PHE A 44 -13.25 3.73 -3.25
CA PHE A 44 -12.34 4.85 -3.10
C PHE A 44 -10.91 4.33 -3.01
N ALA A 45 -10.04 4.82 -3.87
CA ALA A 45 -8.62 4.50 -3.87
C ALA A 45 -7.78 5.70 -3.45
N ARG A 46 -6.73 5.45 -2.68
CA ARG A 46 -5.78 6.45 -2.20
C ARG A 46 -4.36 6.01 -2.48
N PHE A 47 -3.59 6.94 -3.03
CA PHE A 47 -2.16 6.77 -3.29
C PHE A 47 -1.38 7.77 -2.44
N SER A 48 -0.27 7.34 -1.87
CA SER A 48 0.58 8.19 -1.02
C SER A 48 2.06 7.88 -1.21
N THR A 49 2.90 8.88 -1.03
CA THR A 49 4.33 8.68 -0.81
C THR A 49 4.58 8.21 0.62
N VAL A 50 5.72 7.57 0.89
CA VAL A 50 6.05 6.99 2.19
C VAL A 50 7.11 7.80 2.92
N ALA A 51 8.25 8.08 2.27
CA ALA A 51 9.38 8.75 2.93
C ALA A 51 9.18 10.26 3.11
N GLY A 52 8.45 10.92 2.22
CA GLY A 52 8.21 12.36 2.27
C GLY A 52 7.24 12.79 3.37
N GLY A 53 7.29 14.07 3.74
CA GLY A 53 6.38 14.73 4.66
C GLY A 53 5.57 15.84 3.99
N ALA A 54 5.06 16.78 4.78
CA ALA A 54 4.36 17.97 4.29
C ALA A 54 5.26 18.78 3.35
N GLY A 55 4.77 19.09 2.15
CA GLY A 55 5.54 19.82 1.13
C GLY A 55 6.42 18.96 0.22
N SER A 56 6.49 17.64 0.41
CA SER A 56 7.20 16.76 -0.53
C SER A 56 6.42 16.61 -1.83
N ILE A 57 7.14 16.55 -2.95
CA ILE A 57 6.56 16.32 -4.28
C ILE A 57 6.39 14.82 -4.54
N ASP A 58 5.55 14.46 -5.54
CA ASP A 58 5.22 13.07 -5.86
C ASP A 58 6.27 12.35 -6.73
N THR A 59 7.23 13.08 -7.28
CA THR A 59 8.18 12.57 -8.27
C THR A 59 9.41 11.84 -7.71
N PRO A 60 9.90 12.10 -6.48
CA PRO A 60 11.06 11.37 -5.95
C PRO A 60 10.83 9.87 -5.90
N ARG A 61 11.95 9.14 -6.00
CA ARG A 61 11.97 7.69 -5.77
C ARG A 61 11.45 7.37 -4.37
N ASP A 62 10.39 6.57 -4.30
CA ASP A 62 9.75 6.20 -3.05
C ASP A 62 8.83 4.99 -3.25
N ILE A 63 8.59 4.25 -2.19
CA ILE A 63 7.47 3.30 -2.15
C ILE A 63 6.16 4.09 -2.19
N ARG A 64 5.18 3.62 -2.95
CA ARG A 64 3.84 4.21 -2.99
C ARG A 64 2.89 3.40 -2.12
N GLY A 65 2.28 4.06 -1.14
CA GLY A 65 1.15 3.50 -0.42
C GLY A 65 -0.04 3.36 -1.35
N PHE A 66 -0.75 2.25 -1.24
CA PHE A 66 -1.92 1.91 -2.03
C PHE A 66 -3.02 1.43 -1.09
N ALA A 67 -4.08 2.21 -0.94
CA ALA A 67 -5.20 1.85 -0.09
C ALA A 67 -6.50 1.90 -0.88
N VAL A 68 -7.34 0.91 -0.68
CA VAL A 68 -8.65 0.80 -1.32
C VAL A 68 -9.72 0.60 -0.27
N LYS A 69 -10.76 1.42 -0.30
CA LYS A 69 -11.97 1.26 0.48
C LYS A 69 -13.12 0.87 -0.45
N ILE A 70 -13.76 -0.25 -0.17
CA ILE A 70 -14.94 -0.73 -0.89
C ILE A 70 -16.15 -0.56 0.05
N TYR A 71 -17.18 0.15 -0.42
CA TYR A 71 -18.39 0.43 0.35
C TYR A 71 -19.42 -0.66 0.09
N THR A 72 -19.32 -1.78 0.82
CA THR A 72 -20.21 -2.92 0.65
C THR A 72 -21.50 -2.77 1.47
N GLU A 73 -22.53 -3.54 1.14
CA GLU A 73 -23.77 -3.60 1.92
C GLU A 73 -23.57 -4.19 3.33
N GLU A 74 -22.51 -4.97 3.50
CA GLU A 74 -22.16 -5.62 4.77
C GLU A 74 -21.22 -4.80 5.64
N GLY A 75 -20.81 -3.59 5.15
CA GLY A 75 -19.89 -2.68 5.79
C GLY A 75 -18.74 -2.28 4.87
N ASN A 76 -17.81 -1.51 5.38
CA ASN A 76 -16.65 -1.05 4.62
C ASN A 76 -15.53 -2.10 4.64
N TRP A 77 -14.97 -2.35 3.47
CA TRP A 77 -13.75 -3.14 3.32
C TRP A 77 -12.58 -2.22 3.05
N ASP A 78 -11.59 -2.23 3.93
CA ASP A 78 -10.36 -1.44 3.80
C ASP A 78 -9.19 -2.37 3.49
N LEU A 79 -8.58 -2.18 2.33
CA LEU A 79 -7.42 -2.92 1.86
C LEU A 79 -6.25 -1.97 1.76
N VAL A 80 -5.25 -2.17 2.59
CA VAL A 80 -4.03 -1.35 2.62
C VAL A 80 -2.86 -2.15 2.11
N GLY A 81 -2.08 -1.55 1.24
CA GLY A 81 -0.91 -2.18 0.65
C GLY A 81 0.08 -1.16 0.11
N ASN A 82 1.03 -1.64 -0.64
CA ASN A 82 2.07 -0.84 -1.29
C ASN A 82 2.24 -1.27 -2.75
N ASN A 83 3.01 -0.52 -3.51
CA ASN A 83 3.39 -0.86 -4.88
C ASN A 83 4.56 -1.86 -4.97
N THR A 84 4.95 -2.49 -3.86
CA THR A 84 5.96 -3.55 -3.80
C THR A 84 5.36 -4.84 -3.27
N PRO A 85 5.79 -6.02 -3.78
CA PRO A 85 5.22 -7.31 -3.39
C PRO A 85 5.68 -7.82 -2.01
N VAL A 86 6.64 -7.15 -1.40
CA VAL A 86 7.22 -7.49 -0.10
C VAL A 86 7.28 -6.25 0.78
N PHE A 87 7.52 -6.45 2.08
CA PHE A 87 7.71 -5.36 3.04
C PHE A 87 9.13 -5.39 3.61
N PHE A 88 9.59 -4.28 4.18
CA PHE A 88 10.96 -4.15 4.70
C PHE A 88 11.25 -5.08 5.86
N ILE A 89 10.28 -5.30 6.75
CA ILE A 89 10.42 -6.06 7.98
C ILE A 89 9.39 -7.18 8.06
N GLN A 90 9.70 -8.25 8.77
CA GLN A 90 8.79 -9.35 9.08
C GLN A 90 8.24 -9.26 10.51
N ASP A 91 9.04 -8.73 11.44
CA ASP A 91 8.63 -8.51 12.83
C ASP A 91 8.12 -7.07 13.02
N ALA A 92 6.86 -6.94 13.45
CA ALA A 92 6.22 -5.65 13.68
C ALA A 92 6.90 -4.80 14.77
N ILE A 93 7.68 -5.39 15.67
CA ILE A 93 8.43 -4.65 16.69
C ILE A 93 9.46 -3.68 16.06
N LYS A 94 9.95 -3.99 14.85
CA LYS A 94 10.90 -3.14 14.10
C LYS A 94 10.21 -2.01 13.31
N PHE A 95 8.88 -1.93 13.33
CA PHE A 95 8.15 -0.92 12.56
C PHE A 95 8.47 0.52 13.01
N PRO A 96 8.49 0.85 14.31
CA PRO A 96 8.90 2.18 14.75
C PRO A 96 10.31 2.56 14.28
N ASP A 97 11.26 1.62 14.34
CA ASP A 97 12.66 1.86 13.98
C ASP A 97 12.80 2.18 12.49
N ILE A 98 12.16 1.42 11.60
CA ILE A 98 12.21 1.71 10.17
C ILE A 98 11.53 3.06 9.85
N ILE A 99 10.44 3.40 10.52
CA ILE A 99 9.78 4.68 10.32
C ILE A 99 10.70 5.83 10.74
N HIS A 100 11.35 5.73 11.87
CA HIS A 100 12.33 6.74 12.32
C HIS A 100 13.55 6.81 11.39
N ALA A 101 13.98 5.68 10.83
CA ALA A 101 15.11 5.64 9.90
C ALA A 101 14.83 6.32 8.54
N VAL A 102 13.57 6.44 8.10
CA VAL A 102 13.20 7.02 6.81
C VAL A 102 12.51 8.38 6.89
N LYS A 103 12.08 8.81 8.08
CA LYS A 103 11.34 10.06 8.24
C LYS A 103 12.27 11.25 8.51
N MET A 104 11.68 12.44 8.43
CA MET A 104 12.31 13.70 8.79
C MET A 104 12.68 13.76 10.27
N GLU A 105 13.59 14.65 10.62
CA GLU A 105 13.96 14.93 12.02
C GLU A 105 12.70 15.34 12.82
N PRO A 106 12.41 14.70 13.96
CA PRO A 106 11.15 14.90 14.68
C PRO A 106 11.03 16.28 15.32
N ASP A 107 12.17 16.92 15.65
CA ASP A 107 12.22 18.22 16.34
C ASP A 107 11.88 19.40 15.42
N ARG A 108 12.14 19.29 14.13
CA ARG A 108 11.97 20.39 13.16
C ARG A 108 11.19 20.02 11.91
N GLY A 109 10.90 18.74 11.68
CA GLY A 109 10.21 18.28 10.48
C GLY A 109 10.95 18.56 9.17
N PHE A 110 12.27 18.79 9.23
CA PHE A 110 13.13 19.19 8.12
C PHE A 110 14.57 18.70 8.38
N PRO A 111 15.35 18.37 7.33
CA PRO A 111 14.92 18.27 5.94
C PRO A 111 14.05 17.04 5.72
N GLN A 112 13.16 17.10 4.72
CA GLN A 112 12.25 16.00 4.42
C GLN A 112 13.02 14.76 3.96
N ALA A 113 12.74 13.62 4.59
CA ALA A 113 13.42 12.35 4.33
C ALA A 113 14.96 12.42 4.43
N ALA A 114 15.53 13.35 5.20
CA ALA A 114 16.97 13.49 5.35
C ALA A 114 17.60 12.23 5.94
N SER A 115 16.97 11.65 6.95
CA SER A 115 17.42 10.42 7.59
C SER A 115 17.35 9.18 6.67
N ALA A 116 16.62 9.25 5.56
CA ALA A 116 16.58 8.17 4.58
C ALA A 116 17.89 8.01 3.79
N HIS A 117 18.81 8.97 3.86
CA HIS A 117 20.08 8.92 3.11
C HIS A 117 21.26 8.34 3.91
N ASP A 118 21.21 8.36 5.22
CA ASP A 118 22.23 7.79 6.10
C ASP A 118 21.63 6.83 7.13
N THR A 119 20.72 7.29 7.96
CA THR A 119 20.08 6.47 8.99
C THR A 119 19.36 5.25 8.40
N PHE A 120 18.73 5.40 7.23
CA PHE A 120 18.08 4.28 6.55
C PHE A 120 19.07 3.22 6.05
N TYR A 121 20.22 3.64 5.52
CA TYR A 121 21.27 2.71 5.11
C TYR A 121 21.89 1.98 6.30
N ASP A 122 22.04 2.67 7.42
CA ASP A 122 22.49 2.07 8.68
C ASP A 122 21.47 1.02 9.16
N PHE A 123 20.17 1.36 9.14
CA PHE A 123 19.10 0.41 9.48
C PHE A 123 19.13 -0.84 8.60
N ILE A 124 19.31 -0.70 7.27
CA ILE A 124 19.39 -1.82 6.34
C ILE A 124 20.60 -2.70 6.65
N SER A 125 21.76 -2.10 6.95
CA SER A 125 22.97 -2.85 7.25
C SER A 125 22.86 -3.70 8.51
N LEU A 126 22.12 -3.20 9.50
CA LEU A 126 21.84 -3.90 10.76
C LEU A 126 20.68 -4.90 10.67
N ASN A 127 19.79 -4.73 9.66
CA ASN A 127 18.61 -5.57 9.44
C ASN A 127 18.58 -6.10 8.00
N PRO A 128 19.41 -7.11 7.66
CA PRO A 128 19.57 -7.56 6.27
C PRO A 128 18.30 -8.13 5.64
N GLU A 129 17.28 -8.49 6.42
CA GLU A 129 15.95 -8.88 5.93
C GLU A 129 15.27 -7.78 5.11
N THR A 130 15.66 -6.52 5.33
CA THR A 130 15.10 -5.34 4.64
C THR A 130 15.60 -5.22 3.20
N LEU A 131 16.72 -5.87 2.87
CA LEU A 131 17.39 -5.74 1.58
C LEU A 131 16.49 -6.08 0.40
N HIS A 132 15.62 -7.08 0.54
CA HIS A 132 14.72 -7.47 -0.54
C HIS A 132 13.79 -6.32 -0.95
N ASN A 133 13.13 -5.67 0.01
CA ASN A 133 12.27 -4.52 -0.31
C ASN A 133 13.07 -3.27 -0.69
N TYR A 134 14.28 -3.10 -0.14
CA TYR A 134 15.19 -2.04 -0.54
C TYR A 134 15.53 -2.13 -2.03
N LEU A 135 15.83 -3.32 -2.55
CA LEU A 135 16.10 -3.52 -3.98
C LEU A 135 14.88 -3.18 -4.84
N TRP A 136 13.67 -3.50 -4.39
CA TRP A 136 12.44 -3.04 -5.05
C TRP A 136 12.30 -1.52 -5.03
N ALA A 137 12.61 -0.87 -3.93
CA ALA A 137 12.59 0.58 -3.82
C ALA A 137 13.63 1.27 -4.72
N MET A 138 14.78 0.64 -4.95
CA MET A 138 15.82 1.13 -5.85
C MET A 138 15.54 0.81 -7.33
N SER A 139 14.59 -0.05 -7.63
CA SER A 139 14.18 -0.34 -9.00
C SER A 139 13.31 0.77 -9.59
N ASP A 140 13.08 0.71 -10.90
CA ASP A 140 12.22 1.66 -11.62
C ASP A 140 10.74 1.59 -11.19
N ARG A 141 10.34 0.56 -10.45
CA ARG A 141 9.02 0.46 -9.84
C ARG A 141 8.73 1.61 -8.86
N ALA A 142 9.76 2.18 -8.25
CA ALA A 142 9.64 3.30 -7.31
C ALA A 142 9.60 4.69 -7.97
N ILE A 143 9.69 4.77 -9.30
CA ILE A 143 9.55 5.98 -10.12
C ILE A 143 8.48 5.79 -11.21
N PRO A 144 7.23 5.53 -10.84
CA PRO A 144 6.18 5.28 -11.81
C PRO A 144 5.89 6.52 -12.64
N ARG A 145 5.67 6.33 -13.94
CA ARG A 145 5.28 7.39 -14.86
C ARG A 145 3.94 8.04 -14.49
N SER A 146 3.04 7.28 -13.87
CA SER A 146 1.76 7.75 -13.37
C SER A 146 1.28 6.83 -12.25
N LEU A 147 0.52 7.35 -11.29
CA LEU A 147 -0.16 6.54 -10.27
C LEU A 147 -1.16 5.54 -10.87
N ARG A 148 -1.63 5.75 -12.09
CA ARG A 148 -2.46 4.79 -12.82
C ARG A 148 -1.68 3.62 -13.43
N MET A 149 -0.36 3.64 -13.33
CA MET A 149 0.56 2.65 -13.91
C MET A 149 1.37 1.91 -12.85
N ILE A 150 0.93 1.96 -11.59
CA ILE A 150 1.51 1.16 -10.50
C ILE A 150 0.69 -0.09 -10.24
N GLU A 151 1.34 -1.13 -9.75
CA GLU A 151 0.67 -2.28 -9.15
C GLU A 151 0.43 -2.01 -7.66
N GLY A 152 -0.58 -2.66 -7.09
CA GLY A 152 -0.84 -2.64 -5.66
C GLY A 152 -0.83 -4.05 -5.09
N PHE A 153 -0.17 -4.23 -3.94
CA PHE A 153 -0.04 -5.52 -3.27
C PHE A 153 -0.58 -5.43 -1.84
N GLY A 154 -1.52 -6.31 -1.50
CA GLY A 154 -1.85 -6.60 -0.12
C GLY A 154 -0.85 -7.63 0.38
N ILE A 155 0.17 -7.19 1.09
CA ILE A 155 1.33 -8.01 1.48
C ILE A 155 0.92 -9.11 2.47
N HIS A 156 -0.07 -8.82 3.32
CA HIS A 156 -0.59 -9.77 4.30
C HIS A 156 -1.31 -10.94 3.63
N SER A 157 -1.23 -12.11 4.25
CA SER A 157 -2.07 -13.25 3.92
C SER A 157 -3.38 -13.13 4.68
N TYR A 158 -4.47 -13.04 3.94
CA TYR A 158 -5.84 -13.03 4.46
C TYR A 158 -6.46 -14.41 4.36
N ARG A 159 -7.57 -14.62 5.03
CA ARG A 159 -8.29 -15.88 5.02
C ARG A 159 -9.73 -15.67 4.59
N PHE A 160 -10.14 -16.35 3.53
CA PHE A 160 -11.55 -16.51 3.19
C PHE A 160 -12.15 -17.68 3.95
N ILE A 161 -13.43 -17.56 4.27
CA ILE A 161 -14.24 -18.63 4.90
C ILE A 161 -15.51 -18.76 4.05
N ASN A 162 -15.78 -19.99 3.60
CA ASN A 162 -16.98 -20.29 2.81
C ASN A 162 -18.17 -20.65 3.69
N ALA A 163 -19.32 -20.93 3.07
CA ALA A 163 -20.56 -21.30 3.78
C ALA A 163 -20.46 -22.62 4.55
N GLN A 164 -19.51 -23.49 4.22
CA GLN A 164 -19.22 -24.75 4.90
C GLN A 164 -18.25 -24.58 6.07
N GLY A 165 -17.72 -23.39 6.30
CA GLY A 165 -16.72 -23.11 7.33
C GLY A 165 -15.29 -23.48 6.90
N GLU A 166 -15.09 -23.89 5.66
CA GLU A 166 -13.74 -24.16 5.12
C GLU A 166 -13.01 -22.85 4.84
N SER A 167 -11.70 -22.85 5.04
CA SER A 167 -10.90 -21.65 4.88
C SER A 167 -9.73 -21.84 3.90
N VAL A 168 -9.45 -20.78 3.14
CA VAL A 168 -8.31 -20.70 2.22
C VAL A 168 -7.57 -19.38 2.43
N PHE A 169 -6.24 -19.41 2.30
CA PHE A 169 -5.45 -18.19 2.32
C PHE A 169 -5.45 -17.52 0.96
N PHE A 170 -5.45 -16.18 0.96
CA PHE A 170 -5.36 -15.40 -0.26
C PHE A 170 -4.56 -14.11 -0.04
N ARG A 171 -4.17 -13.47 -1.16
CA ARG A 171 -3.58 -12.13 -1.21
C ARG A 171 -4.22 -11.30 -2.31
N TYR A 172 -4.29 -10.00 -2.11
CA TYR A 172 -4.70 -9.06 -3.15
C TYR A 172 -3.51 -8.66 -4.00
N HIS A 173 -3.75 -8.62 -5.32
CA HIS A 173 -2.83 -8.04 -6.29
C HIS A 173 -3.63 -7.20 -7.28
N TRP A 174 -3.42 -5.90 -7.23
CA TRP A 174 -4.04 -4.93 -8.12
C TRP A 174 -3.13 -4.66 -9.31
N ARG A 175 -3.62 -4.90 -10.51
CA ARG A 175 -2.85 -4.71 -11.75
C ARG A 175 -3.44 -3.58 -12.57
N PRO A 176 -2.62 -2.58 -13.01
CA PRO A 176 -3.09 -1.47 -13.81
C PRO A 176 -3.45 -1.93 -15.23
N ARG A 177 -4.59 -1.48 -15.75
CA ARG A 177 -4.97 -1.74 -17.16
C ARG A 177 -3.99 -1.10 -18.16
N LEU A 178 -3.36 0.01 -17.79
CA LEU A 178 -2.35 0.72 -18.59
C LEU A 178 -0.97 0.05 -18.54
N GLN A 179 -0.85 -1.08 -17.88
CA GLN A 179 0.40 -1.77 -17.58
C GLN A 179 1.34 -0.94 -16.69
N LEU A 180 2.36 -1.60 -16.15
CA LEU A 180 3.40 -0.96 -15.37
C LEU A 180 4.31 -0.16 -16.31
N GLN A 181 4.52 1.13 -16.03
CA GLN A 181 5.45 1.99 -16.73
C GLN A 181 6.20 2.88 -15.75
N SER A 182 7.47 3.09 -16.03
CA SER A 182 8.39 3.92 -15.25
C SER A 182 8.95 5.07 -16.11
N HIS A 183 9.58 6.04 -15.47
CA HIS A 183 10.34 7.11 -16.12
C HIS A 183 11.73 6.64 -16.57
#